data_4987b877de5e0fe5bea23c9f9f012443
#
_entry.id   4987b877de5e0fe5bea23c9f9f012443
#
_cell.length_a   1.000
_cell.length_b   1.000
_cell.length_c   1.000
_cell.angle_alpha   90.00
_cell.angle_beta   90.00
_cell.angle_gamma   90.00
#
_symmetry.space_group_name_H-M   'P 1'
#
loop_
_entity.id
_entity.type
_entity.pdbx_description
1 polymer ?
#
loop_
_entity_poly.entity_id
_entity_poly.type
_entity_poly.pdbx_seq_one_letter_code
_entity_poly.pdbx_strand_id
1 'polypeptide(L)'
;MNIKIGILGYGNIGRGVETALWDNPDMELATVFTRRDPSQVKILSENVPVISVSEIEAWKDKIDVLLLCGGSATDLPQQTPFYAKMFNVVDTFDTHARVPAHFAAVDRSAKENGKIAIISVGWDPGLFSLSRLYGNV
;
A
#
# COMPACT_ATOMS: atom_id res chain seq x y z
N MET A 1 -6.07 -2.33 20.54
CA MET A 1 -6.80 -2.17 19.26
C MET A 1 -5.78 -2.24 18.15
N ASN A 2 -5.93 -3.18 17.23
CA ASN A 2 -4.96 -3.36 16.16
C ASN A 2 -5.34 -2.53 14.93
N ILE A 3 -4.35 -1.99 14.24
CA ILE A 3 -4.52 -1.32 12.96
C ILE A 3 -4.80 -2.38 11.89
N LYS A 4 -5.95 -2.29 11.24
CA LYS A 4 -6.39 -3.24 10.21
C LYS A 4 -5.83 -2.87 8.85
N ILE A 5 -5.03 -3.77 8.31
CA ILE A 5 -4.30 -3.58 7.05
C ILE A 5 -4.98 -4.36 5.92
N GLY A 6 -5.22 -3.68 4.81
CA GLY A 6 -5.50 -4.31 3.53
C GLY A 6 -4.29 -4.23 2.61
N ILE A 7 -4.01 -5.29 1.86
CA ILE A 7 -2.95 -5.32 0.84
C ILE A 7 -3.60 -5.35 -0.53
N LEU A 8 -3.25 -4.42 -1.42
CA LEU A 8 -3.63 -4.48 -2.83
C LEU A 8 -2.42 -4.89 -3.69
N GLY A 9 -2.52 -6.08 -4.28
CA GLY A 9 -1.45 -6.68 -5.07
C GLY A 9 -0.59 -7.64 -4.25
N TYR A 10 -0.65 -8.91 -4.61
CA TYR A 10 0.08 -9.98 -3.91
C TYR A 10 1.16 -10.58 -4.81
N GLY A 11 2.21 -9.80 -4.99
CA GLY A 11 3.49 -10.20 -5.57
C GLY A 11 4.56 -10.30 -4.49
N ASN A 12 5.82 -10.08 -4.85
CA ASN A 12 6.93 -10.14 -3.89
C ASN A 12 6.79 -9.11 -2.77
N ILE A 13 6.35 -7.90 -3.09
CA ILE A 13 6.15 -6.82 -2.09
C ILE A 13 5.00 -7.18 -1.16
N GLY A 14 3.84 -7.55 -1.70
CA GLY A 14 2.66 -7.92 -0.88
C GLY A 14 2.95 -9.09 0.05
N ARG A 15 3.70 -10.10 -0.42
CA ARG A 15 4.15 -11.21 0.41
C ARG A 15 5.12 -10.76 1.50
N GLY A 16 6.05 -9.86 1.18
CA GLY A 16 6.99 -9.29 2.15
C GLY A 16 6.27 -8.48 3.22
N VAL A 17 5.26 -7.69 2.85
CA VAL A 17 4.41 -6.96 3.79
C VAL A 17 3.66 -7.92 4.71
N GLU A 18 3.06 -8.97 4.17
CA GLU A 18 2.35 -9.98 4.97
C GLU A 18 3.25 -10.58 6.06
N THR A 19 4.46 -10.99 5.68
CA THR A 19 5.41 -11.56 6.67
C THR A 19 5.88 -10.53 7.69
N ALA A 20 6.07 -9.27 7.29
CA ALA A 20 6.45 -8.20 8.20
C ALA A 20 5.35 -7.88 9.24
N LEU A 21 4.09 -8.06 8.89
CA LEU A 21 2.98 -7.86 9.82
C LEU A 21 2.98 -8.87 10.97
N TRP A 22 3.53 -10.06 10.80
CA TRP A 22 3.63 -11.05 11.87
C TRP A 22 4.50 -10.60 13.05
N ASP A 23 5.48 -9.74 12.78
CA ASP A 23 6.39 -9.19 13.79
C ASP A 23 5.89 -7.86 14.38
N ASN A 24 4.72 -7.40 13.96
CA ASN A 24 4.13 -6.13 14.40
C ASN A 24 2.78 -6.39 15.10
N PRO A 25 2.78 -6.60 16.42
CA PRO A 25 1.59 -7.04 17.16
C PRO A 25 0.47 -5.98 17.26
N ASP A 26 0.75 -4.74 16.90
CA ASP A 26 -0.21 -3.63 16.85
C ASP A 26 -0.93 -3.51 15.50
N MET A 27 -0.59 -4.38 14.54
CA MET A 27 -1.18 -4.45 13.21
C MET A 27 -1.75 -5.84 12.93
N GLU A 28 -2.77 -5.91 12.10
CA GLU A 28 -3.33 -7.17 11.63
C GLU A 28 -3.67 -7.12 10.14
N LEU A 29 -3.36 -8.19 9.43
CA LEU A 29 -3.78 -8.35 8.04
C LEU A 29 -5.27 -8.72 8.01
N ALA A 30 -6.10 -7.79 7.54
CA ALA A 30 -7.55 -7.99 7.44
C ALA A 30 -7.96 -8.65 6.11
N THR A 31 -7.28 -8.31 5.02
CA THR A 31 -7.61 -8.83 3.69
C THR A 31 -6.51 -8.56 2.67
N VAL A 32 -6.52 -9.36 1.60
CA VAL A 32 -5.70 -9.14 0.40
C VAL A 32 -6.61 -8.94 -0.80
N PHE A 33 -6.42 -7.85 -1.53
CA PHE A 33 -7.15 -7.57 -2.78
C PHE A 33 -6.32 -7.96 -3.99
N THR A 34 -6.98 -8.52 -4.99
CA THR A 34 -6.33 -8.96 -6.22
C THR A 34 -7.16 -8.63 -7.46
N ARG A 35 -6.47 -8.37 -8.58
CA ARG A 35 -7.08 -8.29 -9.92
C ARG A 35 -7.24 -9.65 -10.58
N ARG A 36 -6.50 -10.64 -10.10
CA ARG A 36 -6.62 -12.04 -10.52
C ARG A 36 -7.83 -12.69 -9.86
N ASP A 37 -8.22 -13.86 -10.33
CA ASP A 37 -9.20 -14.68 -9.62
C ASP A 37 -8.69 -14.94 -8.18
N PRO A 38 -9.46 -14.55 -7.15
CA PRO A 38 -9.07 -14.75 -5.74
C PRO A 38 -8.71 -16.20 -5.41
N SER A 39 -9.38 -17.17 -6.03
CA SER A 39 -9.11 -18.60 -5.82
C SER A 39 -7.72 -19.03 -6.29
N GLN A 40 -7.10 -18.27 -7.19
CA GLN A 40 -5.77 -18.52 -7.73
C GLN A 40 -4.64 -17.88 -6.91
N VAL A 41 -4.98 -17.05 -5.92
CA VAL A 41 -4.00 -16.34 -5.10
C VAL A 41 -3.87 -17.06 -3.75
N LYS A 42 -2.73 -17.67 -3.53
CA LYS A 42 -2.39 -18.33 -2.27
C LYS A 42 -1.55 -17.39 -1.41
N ILE A 43 -2.10 -16.98 -0.30
CA ILE A 43 -1.41 -16.18 0.72
C ILE A 43 -0.86 -17.11 1.82
N LEU A 44 0.00 -16.58 2.67
CA LEU A 44 0.65 -17.34 3.74
C LEU A 44 -0.20 -17.38 5.02
N SER A 45 -0.96 -16.32 5.29
CA SER A 45 -1.78 -16.22 6.49
C SER A 45 -3.06 -17.06 6.38
N GLU A 46 -3.33 -17.84 7.40
CA GLU A 46 -4.59 -18.58 7.53
C GLU A 46 -5.73 -17.64 7.92
N ASN A 47 -6.93 -17.96 7.47
CA ASN A 47 -8.18 -17.23 7.82
C ASN A 47 -8.26 -15.76 7.36
N VAL A 48 -7.37 -15.31 6.50
CA VAL A 48 -7.43 -14.00 5.87
C VAL A 48 -8.08 -14.13 4.48
N PRO A 49 -9.17 -13.41 4.19
CA PRO A 49 -9.83 -13.51 2.91
C PRO A 49 -9.02 -12.85 1.80
N VAL A 50 -9.01 -13.48 0.63
CA VAL A 50 -8.55 -12.89 -0.62
C VAL A 50 -9.77 -12.45 -1.41
N ILE A 51 -9.84 -11.17 -1.76
CA ILE A 51 -11.01 -10.51 -2.32
C ILE A 51 -10.69 -9.92 -3.70
N SER A 52 -11.65 -9.98 -4.62
CA SER A 52 -11.52 -9.26 -5.89
C SER A 52 -11.43 -7.76 -5.66
N VAL A 53 -10.54 -7.09 -6.39
CA VAL A 53 -10.43 -5.62 -6.33
C VAL A 53 -11.73 -4.91 -6.69
N SER A 54 -12.64 -5.55 -7.42
CA SER A 54 -13.97 -5.01 -7.72
C SER A 54 -14.85 -4.80 -6.49
N GLU A 55 -14.55 -5.48 -5.39
CA GLU A 55 -15.30 -5.40 -4.12
C GLU A 55 -14.62 -4.50 -3.08
N ILE A 56 -13.52 -3.84 -3.43
CA ILE A 56 -12.68 -3.09 -2.49
C ILE A 56 -13.45 -1.97 -1.77
N GLU A 57 -14.40 -1.33 -2.43
CA GLU A 57 -15.19 -0.23 -1.84
C GLU A 57 -16.00 -0.67 -0.60
N ALA A 58 -16.42 -1.93 -0.56
CA ALA A 58 -17.13 -2.50 0.59
C ALA A 58 -16.25 -2.65 1.84
N TRP A 59 -14.96 -2.40 1.71
CA TRP A 59 -13.97 -2.53 2.78
C TRP A 59 -13.49 -1.20 3.36
N LYS A 60 -13.97 -0.07 2.87
CA LYS A 60 -13.53 1.26 3.30
C LYS A 60 -13.69 1.53 4.80
N ASP A 61 -14.66 0.88 5.44
CA ASP A 61 -14.90 1.00 6.87
C ASP A 61 -14.42 -0.25 7.67
N LYS A 62 -13.76 -1.19 7.00
CA LYS A 62 -13.28 -2.45 7.59
C LYS A 62 -11.78 -2.53 7.71
N ILE A 63 -11.05 -1.68 7.01
CA ILE A 63 -9.60 -1.55 7.09
C ILE A 63 -9.23 -0.10 7.43
N ASP A 64 -8.15 0.08 8.14
CA ASP A 64 -7.64 1.40 8.53
C ASP A 64 -6.66 1.95 7.51
N VAL A 65 -5.86 1.08 6.90
CA VAL A 65 -4.83 1.43 5.92
C VAL A 65 -4.80 0.42 4.78
N LEU A 66 -4.71 0.91 3.55
CA LEU A 66 -4.50 0.11 2.35
C LEU A 66 -3.05 0.25 1.89
N LEU A 67 -2.31 -0.87 1.86
CA LEU A 67 -0.96 -0.94 1.32
C LEU A 67 -1.00 -1.31 -0.16
N LEU A 68 -0.48 -0.43 -1.00
CA LEU A 68 -0.48 -0.58 -2.45
C LEU A 68 0.85 -1.18 -2.90
N CYS A 69 0.82 -2.46 -3.25
CA CYS A 69 1.97 -3.29 -3.61
C CYS A 69 2.05 -3.59 -5.11
N GLY A 70 1.44 -2.75 -5.92
CA GLY A 70 1.47 -2.86 -7.39
C GLY A 70 2.76 -2.36 -8.01
N GLY A 71 2.88 -2.50 -9.33
CA GLY A 71 4.04 -2.03 -10.08
C GLY A 71 4.17 -0.50 -10.06
N SER A 72 5.36 -0.01 -9.71
CA SER A 72 5.64 1.42 -9.58
C SER A 72 5.41 2.19 -10.88
N ALA A 73 5.85 1.64 -12.01
CA ALA A 73 5.72 2.30 -13.32
C ALA A 73 4.33 2.13 -13.96
N THR A 74 3.60 1.07 -13.60
CA THR A 74 2.37 0.65 -14.30
C THR A 74 1.10 0.87 -13.50
N ASP A 75 1.12 0.50 -12.22
CA ASP A 75 -0.08 0.46 -11.39
C ASP A 75 -0.21 1.67 -10.46
N LEU A 76 0.82 1.97 -9.68
CA LEU A 76 0.78 2.97 -8.61
C LEU A 76 0.44 4.39 -9.07
N PRO A 77 0.88 4.88 -10.26
CA PRO A 77 0.51 6.21 -10.72
C PRO A 77 -0.99 6.47 -10.80
N GLN A 78 -1.76 5.42 -11.06
CA GLN A 78 -3.22 5.49 -11.13
C GLN A 78 -3.87 5.03 -9.82
N GLN A 79 -3.36 3.96 -9.23
CA GLN A 79 -3.95 3.35 -8.04
C GLN A 79 -3.85 4.25 -6.80
N THR A 80 -2.68 4.82 -6.53
CA THR A 80 -2.49 5.58 -5.29
C THR A 80 -3.42 6.80 -5.21
N PRO A 81 -3.49 7.71 -6.21
CA PRO A 81 -4.42 8.81 -6.13
C PRO A 81 -5.89 8.38 -6.18
N PHE A 82 -6.21 7.27 -6.84
CA PHE A 82 -7.57 6.75 -6.86
C PHE A 82 -8.02 6.23 -5.49
N TYR A 83 -7.21 5.37 -4.87
CA TYR A 83 -7.57 4.79 -3.57
C TYR A 83 -7.41 5.75 -2.40
N ALA A 84 -6.56 6.78 -2.51
CA ALA A 84 -6.46 7.85 -1.53
C ALA A 84 -7.76 8.67 -1.36
N LYS A 85 -8.72 8.52 -2.26
CA LYS A 85 -10.07 9.07 -2.08
C LYS A 85 -10.90 8.33 -1.04
N MET A 86 -10.61 7.05 -0.81
CA MET A 86 -11.43 6.16 0.01
C MET A 86 -10.70 5.64 1.25
N PHE A 87 -9.38 5.48 1.18
CA PHE A 87 -8.56 4.88 2.21
C PHE A 87 -7.40 5.77 2.62
N ASN A 88 -6.89 5.60 3.82
CA ASN A 88 -5.50 5.95 4.10
C ASN A 88 -4.63 4.96 3.34
N VAL A 89 -3.61 5.44 2.64
CA VAL A 89 -2.80 4.61 1.74
C VAL A 89 -1.31 4.72 2.03
N VAL A 90 -0.61 3.64 1.79
CA VAL A 90 0.86 3.61 1.74
C VAL A 90 1.26 2.93 0.43
N ASP A 91 2.18 3.51 -0.32
CA ASP A 91 2.71 2.91 -1.54
C ASP A 91 4.22 2.76 -1.56
N THR A 92 4.68 1.99 -2.51
CA THR A 92 6.10 1.68 -2.75
C THR A 92 6.60 2.30 -4.06
N PHE A 93 6.06 3.45 -4.47
CA PHE A 93 6.42 4.11 -5.71
C PHE A 93 7.90 4.48 -5.74
N ASP A 94 8.67 3.97 -6.71
CA ASP A 94 10.12 4.09 -6.76
C ASP A 94 10.67 4.76 -8.03
N THR A 95 9.82 5.24 -8.92
CA THR A 95 10.25 5.98 -10.12
C THR A 95 10.69 7.40 -9.75
N HIS A 96 11.93 7.56 -9.31
CA HIS A 96 12.48 8.79 -8.69
C HIS A 96 12.14 10.07 -9.44
N ALA A 97 12.34 10.11 -10.75
CA ALA A 97 12.07 11.30 -11.57
C ALA A 97 10.58 11.73 -11.56
N ARG A 98 9.67 10.83 -11.21
CA ARG A 98 8.23 11.05 -11.19
C ARG A 98 7.66 11.26 -9.79
N VAL A 99 8.46 11.11 -8.74
CA VAL A 99 8.00 11.27 -7.34
C VAL A 99 7.32 12.63 -7.10
N PRO A 100 7.84 13.78 -7.56
CA PRO A 100 7.16 15.06 -7.34
C PRO A 100 5.75 15.13 -7.96
N ALA A 101 5.59 14.61 -9.18
CA ALA A 101 4.29 14.60 -9.85
C ALA A 101 3.32 13.60 -9.19
N HIS A 102 3.83 12.45 -8.79
CA HIS A 102 3.07 11.44 -8.05
C HIS A 102 2.60 12.00 -6.69
N PHE A 103 3.51 12.63 -5.95
CA PHE A 103 3.18 13.31 -4.70
C PHE A 103 2.05 14.31 -4.87
N ALA A 104 2.15 15.21 -5.87
CA ALA A 104 1.13 16.24 -6.11
C ALA A 104 -0.26 15.65 -6.41
N ALA A 105 -0.31 14.56 -7.18
CA ALA A 105 -1.56 13.88 -7.51
C ALA A 105 -2.18 13.20 -6.29
N VAL A 106 -1.37 12.51 -5.49
CA VAL A 106 -1.82 11.79 -4.29
C VAL A 106 -2.23 12.77 -3.19
N ASP A 107 -1.42 13.82 -2.95
CA ASP A 107 -1.70 14.86 -1.95
C ASP A 107 -3.05 15.53 -2.20
N ARG A 108 -3.34 15.89 -3.45
CA ARG A 108 -4.63 16.44 -3.83
C ARG A 108 -5.79 15.50 -3.46
N SER A 109 -5.70 14.25 -3.91
CA SER A 109 -6.75 13.25 -3.64
C SER A 109 -6.96 13.00 -2.15
N ALA A 110 -5.88 12.87 -1.39
CA ALA A 110 -5.95 12.63 0.05
C ALA A 110 -6.55 13.82 0.78
N LYS A 111 -6.08 15.05 0.50
CA LYS A 111 -6.60 16.28 1.12
C LYS A 111 -8.08 16.52 0.85
N GLU A 112 -8.51 16.36 -0.40
CA GLU A 112 -9.92 16.54 -0.78
C GLU A 112 -10.86 15.58 -0.07
N ASN A 113 -10.36 14.43 0.36
CA ASN A 113 -11.16 13.37 0.99
C ASN A 113 -10.83 13.13 2.48
N GLY A 114 -10.01 13.96 3.10
CA GLY A 114 -9.66 13.86 4.51
C GLY A 114 -8.90 12.56 4.85
N LYS A 115 -8.06 12.08 3.92
CA LYS A 115 -7.26 10.86 4.06
C LYS A 115 -5.78 11.17 4.24
N ILE A 116 -5.05 10.21 4.78
CA ILE A 116 -3.59 10.25 4.90
C ILE A 116 -2.99 9.35 3.80
N ALA A 117 -1.95 9.86 3.15
CA ALA A 117 -1.20 9.10 2.19
C ALA A 117 0.30 9.21 2.46
N ILE A 118 0.98 8.08 2.49
CA ILE A 118 2.44 7.99 2.56
C ILE A 118 2.89 7.31 1.27
N ILE A 119 3.74 7.98 0.52
CA ILE A 119 4.23 7.44 -0.76
C ILE A 119 5.71 7.09 -0.70
N SER A 120 6.13 6.26 -1.63
CA SER A 120 7.55 5.97 -1.87
C SER A 120 8.26 5.37 -0.65
N VAL A 121 7.59 4.44 0.01
CA VAL A 121 8.13 3.73 1.19
C VAL A 121 8.85 2.47 0.75
N GLY A 122 10.16 2.42 0.98
CA GLY A 122 10.98 1.25 0.63
C GLY A 122 12.44 1.44 0.99
N TRP A 123 13.31 0.76 0.24
CA TRP A 123 14.75 0.91 0.37
C TRP A 123 15.24 2.23 -0.24
N ASP A 124 14.83 2.50 -1.48
CA ASP A 124 15.22 3.69 -2.25
C ASP A 124 14.12 4.05 -3.29
N PRO A 125 13.32 5.07 -3.06
CA PRO A 125 13.35 5.98 -1.89
C PRO A 125 12.94 5.30 -0.58
N GLY A 126 13.44 5.85 0.54
CA GLY A 126 13.20 5.34 1.88
C GLY A 126 14.45 5.28 2.72
N LEU A 127 14.87 4.09 3.18
CA LEU A 127 16.00 3.91 4.08
C LEU A 127 17.31 4.46 3.50
N PHE A 128 17.61 4.21 2.23
CA PHE A 128 18.81 4.73 1.58
C PHE A 128 18.79 6.25 1.41
N SER A 129 17.61 6.85 1.26
CA SER A 129 17.48 8.31 1.21
C SER A 129 17.90 8.93 2.54
N LEU A 130 17.47 8.36 3.65
CA LEU A 130 17.88 8.78 5.00
C LEU A 130 19.38 8.55 5.23
N SER A 131 19.89 7.39 4.83
CA SER A 131 21.33 7.08 4.96
C SER A 131 22.20 8.06 4.19
N ARG A 132 21.78 8.46 2.98
CA ARG A 132 22.49 9.50 2.21
C ARG A 132 22.45 10.86 2.89
N LEU A 133 21.35 11.21 3.51
CA LEU A 133 21.23 12.47 4.24
C LEU A 133 22.20 12.52 5.43
N TYR A 134 22.25 11.45 6.22
CA TYR A 134 23.16 11.34 7.36
C TYR A 134 24.63 11.19 6.96
N GLY A 135 24.91 10.57 5.81
CA GLY A 135 26.30 10.42 5.32
C GLY A 135 26.92 11.70 4.76
N ASN A 136 26.15 12.75 4.57
CA ASN A 136 26.62 14.06 4.08
C ASN A 136 26.85 15.09 5.21
N VAL A 137 26.83 14.65 6.47
CA VAL A 137 27.03 15.50 7.65
C VAL A 137 28.46 15.39 8.15
#